data_cf10c2e1f22bc9f5091c4b8fed50fb87
#
_entry.id   cf10c2e1f22bc9f5091c4b8fed50fb87
#
_cell.length_a   1.000
_cell.length_b   1.000
_cell.length_c   1.000
_cell.angle_alpha   90.00
_cell.angle_beta   90.00
_cell.angle_gamma   90.00
#
_symmetry.space_group_name_H-M   'P 1'
#
loop_
_entity.id
_entity.type
_entity.pdbx_description
1 polymer ?
#
loop_
_entity_poly.entity_id
_entity_poly.type
_entity_poly.pdbx_seq_one_letter_code
_entity_poly.pdbx_strand_id
1 'polypeptide(L)'
;MTYYEEVMKLMDEIWETQFGIIKEAAGIFADKVRADKLIHVMGSGHSHMIAEELFVRAGGLANVNAWLDFNLIPTAGARKTCKLERLEGLAKIIWEEQKIDTDDVLVIISNSGRNSVPVETALLAKERGICTIGITSMKHTKMTESRHSSGKRLYEVVDLVIDTCVPHGDGLLHFNGVQGGPASTLAGVFIVNSIVAEALSILNEAGYELSVYGSQNVDGYCNEDYYRRFKNRITHL
;
A
#
# COMPACT_ATOMS: atom_id res chain seq x y z
N MET A 1 23.52 -16.79 -9.64
CA MET A 1 22.11 -16.54 -9.27
C MET A 1 21.54 -15.50 -10.22
N THR A 2 20.39 -15.78 -10.78
CA THR A 2 19.68 -14.86 -11.67
C THR A 2 18.69 -14.01 -10.86
N TYR A 3 18.25 -12.88 -11.41
CA TYR A 3 17.20 -12.07 -10.79
C TYR A 3 15.91 -12.86 -10.57
N TYR A 4 15.56 -13.73 -11.52
CA TYR A 4 14.40 -14.61 -11.42
C TYR A 4 14.46 -15.52 -10.18
N GLU A 5 15.59 -16.20 -9.98
CA GLU A 5 15.76 -17.12 -8.84
C GLU A 5 15.64 -16.39 -7.50
N GLU A 6 16.20 -15.18 -7.38
CA GLU A 6 16.12 -14.40 -6.15
C GLU A 6 14.72 -13.81 -5.92
N VAL A 7 14.01 -13.42 -6.98
CA VAL A 7 12.61 -13.00 -6.89
C VAL A 7 11.73 -14.15 -6.42
N MET A 8 11.88 -15.35 -6.97
CA MET A 8 11.08 -16.50 -6.56
C MET A 8 11.30 -16.84 -5.09
N LYS A 9 12.55 -16.85 -4.62
CA LYS A 9 12.86 -17.03 -3.19
C LYS A 9 12.20 -15.98 -2.29
N LEU A 10 12.21 -14.71 -2.73
CA LEU A 10 11.56 -13.63 -1.98
C LEU A 10 10.05 -13.82 -1.92
N MET A 11 9.41 -14.21 -3.03
CA MET A 11 7.97 -14.48 -3.05
C MET A 11 7.60 -15.67 -2.14
N ASP A 12 8.40 -16.75 -2.17
CA ASP A 12 8.23 -17.90 -1.28
C ASP A 12 8.41 -17.48 0.18
N GLU A 13 9.43 -16.68 0.51
CA GLU A 13 9.64 -16.16 1.88
C GLU A 13 8.44 -15.33 2.37
N ILE A 14 7.92 -14.43 1.52
CA ILE A 14 6.72 -13.63 1.86
C ILE A 14 5.53 -14.56 2.10
N TRP A 15 5.30 -15.51 1.20
CA TRP A 15 4.17 -16.42 1.31
C TRP A 15 4.24 -17.28 2.59
N GLU A 16 5.39 -17.87 2.85
CA GLU A 16 5.59 -18.74 4.02
C GLU A 16 5.49 -17.98 5.36
N THR A 17 6.00 -16.73 5.40
CA THR A 17 6.11 -16.00 6.66
C THR A 17 4.99 -14.98 6.89
N GLN A 18 4.36 -14.45 5.83
CA GLN A 18 3.39 -13.36 5.94
C GLN A 18 1.96 -13.78 5.58
N PHE A 19 1.72 -14.99 5.09
CA PHE A 19 0.39 -15.40 4.64
C PHE A 19 -0.69 -15.25 5.72
N GLY A 20 -0.39 -15.57 6.98
CA GLY A 20 -1.32 -15.38 8.10
C GLY A 20 -1.74 -13.92 8.27
N ILE A 21 -0.78 -12.99 8.16
CA ILE A 21 -1.01 -11.55 8.30
C ILE A 21 -1.72 -10.99 7.05
N ILE A 22 -1.40 -11.51 5.86
CA ILE A 22 -2.09 -11.20 4.61
C ILE A 22 -3.58 -11.58 4.72
N LYS A 23 -3.90 -12.75 5.28
CA LYS A 23 -5.30 -13.16 5.53
C LYS A 23 -6.01 -12.27 6.55
N GLU A 24 -5.32 -11.81 7.59
CA GLU A 24 -5.87 -10.85 8.54
C GLU A 24 -6.21 -9.52 7.84
N ALA A 25 -5.30 -8.99 7.04
CA ALA A 25 -5.54 -7.80 6.23
C ALA A 25 -6.69 -7.99 5.24
N ALA A 26 -6.79 -9.18 4.63
CA ALA A 26 -7.90 -9.53 3.73
C ALA A 26 -9.25 -9.56 4.45
N GLY A 27 -9.29 -10.04 5.70
CA GLY A 27 -10.47 -9.97 6.56
C GLY A 27 -10.90 -8.53 6.80
N ILE A 28 -9.95 -7.63 7.11
CA ILE A 28 -10.21 -6.20 7.26
C ILE A 28 -10.79 -5.62 5.95
N PHE A 29 -10.20 -5.92 4.79
CA PHE A 29 -10.71 -5.45 3.49
C PHE A 29 -12.13 -5.95 3.22
N ALA A 30 -12.41 -7.23 3.47
CA ALA A 30 -13.74 -7.80 3.32
C ALA A 30 -14.77 -7.11 4.21
N ASP A 31 -14.41 -6.79 5.46
CA ASP A 31 -15.29 -6.07 6.39
C ASP A 31 -15.56 -4.64 5.92
N LYS A 32 -14.56 -3.94 5.32
CA LYS A 32 -14.80 -2.61 4.73
C LYS A 32 -15.73 -2.67 3.52
N VAL A 33 -15.61 -3.70 2.67
CA VAL A 33 -16.55 -3.91 1.56
C VAL A 33 -17.97 -4.15 2.07
N ARG A 34 -18.15 -5.03 3.07
CA ARG A 34 -19.46 -5.32 3.69
C ARG A 34 -20.11 -4.09 4.32
N ALA A 35 -19.30 -3.25 4.95
CA ALA A 35 -19.76 -2.03 5.63
C ALA A 35 -19.93 -0.82 4.70
N ASP A 36 -19.71 -0.97 3.39
CA ASP A 36 -19.65 0.13 2.41
C ASP A 36 -18.66 1.24 2.81
N LYS A 37 -17.50 0.83 3.34
CA LYS A 37 -16.41 1.72 3.72
C LYS A 37 -15.27 1.66 2.71
N LEU A 38 -14.37 2.65 2.76
CA LEU A 38 -13.25 2.75 1.84
C LEU A 38 -11.99 2.09 2.38
N ILE A 39 -11.17 1.62 1.45
CA ILE A 39 -9.80 1.20 1.67
C ILE A 39 -8.91 2.29 1.08
N HIS A 40 -8.37 3.13 1.95
CA HIS A 40 -7.40 4.14 1.53
C HIS A 40 -6.01 3.50 1.41
N VAL A 41 -5.27 3.90 0.39
CA VAL A 41 -3.90 3.40 0.20
C VAL A 41 -2.97 4.54 -0.23
N MET A 42 -1.81 4.64 0.40
CA MET A 42 -0.82 5.66 0.08
C MET A 42 0.59 5.10 0.05
N GLY A 43 1.43 5.71 -0.76
CA GLY A 43 2.87 5.46 -0.82
C GLY A 43 3.61 6.65 -1.41
N SER A 44 4.89 6.79 -1.09
CA SER A 44 5.78 7.79 -1.68
C SER A 44 6.90 7.14 -2.50
N GLY A 45 7.49 7.87 -3.44
CA GLY A 45 8.49 7.33 -4.34
C GLY A 45 7.92 6.17 -5.17
N HIS A 46 8.66 5.08 -5.32
CA HIS A 46 8.17 3.89 -6.04
C HIS A 46 7.03 3.16 -5.30
N SER A 47 6.85 3.38 -3.99
CA SER A 47 5.72 2.79 -3.26
C SER A 47 4.35 3.29 -3.72
N HIS A 48 4.27 4.46 -4.41
CA HIS A 48 3.02 4.93 -5.00
C HIS A 48 2.48 3.98 -6.08
N MET A 49 3.37 3.30 -6.81
CA MET A 49 2.97 2.32 -7.85
C MET A 49 2.15 1.16 -7.27
N ILE A 50 2.38 0.83 -6.00
CA ILE A 50 1.61 -0.21 -5.31
C ILE A 50 0.21 0.32 -4.94
N ALA A 51 0.10 1.62 -4.63
CA ALA A 51 -1.20 2.26 -4.42
C ALA A 51 -1.99 2.37 -5.74
N GLU A 52 -1.33 2.73 -6.84
CA GLU A 52 -1.92 2.72 -8.19
C GLU A 52 -2.37 1.32 -8.62
N GLU A 53 -1.62 0.27 -8.26
CA GLU A 53 -1.97 -1.11 -8.57
C GLU A 53 -3.32 -1.52 -7.98
N LEU A 54 -3.70 -1.00 -6.83
CA LEU A 54 -5.01 -1.25 -6.22
C LEU A 54 -6.14 -0.38 -6.78
N PHE A 55 -5.80 0.73 -7.44
CA PHE A 55 -6.77 1.76 -7.84
C PHE A 55 -7.34 1.50 -9.23
N VAL A 56 -8.67 1.42 -9.32
CA VAL A 56 -9.43 1.29 -10.60
C VAL A 56 -8.84 0.23 -11.53
N ARG A 57 -8.44 -0.89 -10.96
CA ARG A 57 -7.83 -1.98 -11.69
C ARG A 57 -8.84 -3.09 -12.01
N ALA A 58 -8.81 -3.63 -13.24
CA ALA A 58 -9.56 -4.82 -13.60
C ALA A 58 -9.22 -5.99 -12.65
N GLY A 59 -10.23 -6.58 -12.02
CA GLY A 59 -10.08 -7.60 -10.98
C GLY A 59 -9.84 -7.04 -9.57
N GLY A 60 -9.73 -5.72 -9.40
CA GLY A 60 -9.56 -5.05 -8.12
C GLY A 60 -10.87 -4.59 -7.49
N LEU A 61 -10.86 -4.36 -6.17
CA LEU A 61 -11.99 -3.87 -5.41
C LEU A 61 -12.36 -2.43 -5.82
N ALA A 62 -13.66 -2.15 -5.92
CA ALA A 62 -14.14 -0.85 -6.37
C ALA A 62 -14.09 0.24 -5.29
N ASN A 63 -13.98 -0.14 -4.01
CA ASN A 63 -13.97 0.78 -2.86
C ASN A 63 -12.56 1.23 -2.43
N VAL A 64 -11.58 1.21 -3.32
CA VAL A 64 -10.22 1.66 -3.05
C VAL A 64 -10.05 3.13 -3.40
N ASN A 65 -9.52 3.92 -2.47
CA ASN A 65 -9.10 5.32 -2.68
C ASN A 65 -7.58 5.44 -2.57
N ALA A 66 -6.90 5.56 -3.69
CA ALA A 66 -5.45 5.80 -3.71
C ALA A 66 -5.13 7.29 -3.51
N TRP A 67 -4.21 7.58 -2.58
CA TRP A 67 -3.69 8.93 -2.34
C TRP A 67 -2.49 9.17 -3.26
N LEU A 68 -2.77 9.69 -4.43
CA LEU A 68 -1.78 9.87 -5.51
C LEU A 68 -1.34 11.34 -5.59
N ASP A 69 -0.62 11.81 -4.56
CA ASP A 69 -0.06 13.16 -4.57
C ASP A 69 1.11 13.23 -5.56
N PHE A 70 0.96 14.06 -6.59
CA PHE A 70 1.95 14.22 -7.66
C PHE A 70 3.34 14.63 -7.12
N ASN A 71 3.41 15.36 -6.00
CA ASN A 71 4.69 15.78 -5.42
C ASN A 71 5.47 14.62 -4.77
N LEU A 72 4.80 13.53 -4.42
CA LEU A 72 5.41 12.32 -3.87
C LEU A 72 5.75 11.27 -4.93
N ILE A 73 5.46 11.54 -6.21
CA ILE A 73 5.73 10.65 -7.33
C ILE A 73 7.05 11.03 -8.01
N PRO A 74 7.95 10.09 -8.36
CA PRO A 74 9.25 10.40 -8.97
C PRO A 74 9.17 11.20 -10.27
N THR A 75 8.05 11.13 -11.01
CA THR A 75 7.80 11.92 -12.22
C THR A 75 7.72 13.42 -11.98
N ALA A 76 7.41 13.86 -10.76
CA ALA A 76 7.48 15.27 -10.35
C ALA A 76 8.91 15.79 -10.21
N GLY A 77 9.90 14.90 -10.31
CA GLY A 77 11.32 15.18 -10.17
C GLY A 77 11.94 14.39 -9.02
N ALA A 78 12.82 13.45 -9.32
CA ALA A 78 13.37 12.50 -8.38
C ALA A 78 13.99 13.15 -7.12
N ARG A 79 14.78 14.23 -7.29
CA ARG A 79 15.37 14.96 -6.17
C ARG A 79 14.35 15.73 -5.33
N LYS A 80 13.32 16.29 -5.98
CA LYS A 80 12.22 17.00 -5.33
C LYS A 80 11.44 16.03 -4.45
N THR A 81 11.00 14.91 -4.99
CA THR A 81 10.26 13.87 -4.28
C THR A 81 11.02 13.35 -3.06
N CYS A 82 12.32 13.03 -3.22
CA CYS A 82 13.15 12.62 -2.09
C CYS A 82 13.26 13.65 -0.95
N LYS A 83 13.13 14.94 -1.24
CA LYS A 83 13.11 16.00 -0.22
C LYS A 83 11.73 16.13 0.42
N LEU A 84 10.68 16.10 -0.40
CA LEU A 84 9.30 16.27 0.06
C LEU A 84 8.84 15.12 0.95
N GLU A 85 9.20 13.88 0.65
CA GLU A 85 8.85 12.74 1.50
C GLU A 85 9.47 12.77 2.92
N ARG A 86 10.50 13.65 3.11
CA ARG A 86 11.16 13.88 4.38
C ARG A 86 10.68 15.15 5.10
N LEU A 87 9.78 15.90 4.48
CA LEU A 87 9.28 17.16 5.03
C LEU A 87 8.15 16.86 6.01
N GLU A 88 8.36 17.22 7.27
CA GLU A 88 7.32 17.18 8.30
C GLU A 88 6.25 18.24 8.01
N GLY A 89 4.99 17.92 8.32
CA GLY A 89 3.83 18.74 8.02
C GLY A 89 3.22 18.49 6.63
N LEU A 90 3.95 17.88 5.69
CA LEU A 90 3.41 17.61 4.37
C LEU A 90 2.28 16.55 4.41
N ALA A 91 2.41 15.54 5.25
CA ALA A 91 1.38 14.52 5.39
C ALA A 91 0.04 15.13 5.85
N LYS A 92 0.06 16.14 6.72
CA LYS A 92 -1.14 16.85 7.14
C LYS A 92 -1.83 17.57 5.99
N ILE A 93 -1.06 18.25 5.14
CA ILE A 93 -1.59 18.94 3.95
C ILE A 93 -2.25 17.94 3.00
N ILE A 94 -1.58 16.81 2.72
CA ILE A 94 -2.12 15.75 1.87
C ILE A 94 -3.39 15.16 2.49
N TRP A 95 -3.40 14.96 3.81
CA TRP A 95 -4.54 14.43 4.55
C TRP A 95 -5.80 15.29 4.41
N GLU A 96 -5.65 16.62 4.45
CA GLU A 96 -6.75 17.58 4.34
C GLU A 96 -7.49 17.51 2.99
N GLU A 97 -6.83 17.02 1.96
CA GLU A 97 -7.42 16.76 0.63
C GLU A 97 -8.17 15.41 0.56
N GLN A 98 -8.04 14.56 1.58
CA GLN A 98 -8.63 13.23 1.58
C GLN A 98 -9.94 13.18 2.38
N LYS A 99 -10.90 12.41 1.87
CA LYS A 99 -12.19 12.17 2.53
C LYS A 99 -12.16 10.83 3.27
N ILE A 100 -11.34 10.74 4.30
CA ILE A 100 -11.22 9.53 5.12
C ILE A 100 -12.12 9.60 6.35
N ASP A 101 -12.91 8.54 6.57
CA ASP A 101 -13.77 8.36 7.74
C ASP A 101 -13.07 7.48 8.79
N THR A 102 -13.49 7.57 10.04
CA THR A 102 -12.96 6.75 11.15
C THR A 102 -13.22 5.26 10.96
N ASP A 103 -14.26 4.90 10.23
CA ASP A 103 -14.61 3.51 9.93
C ASP A 103 -13.87 2.95 8.70
N ASP A 104 -13.12 3.76 7.96
CA ASP A 104 -12.30 3.31 6.84
C ASP A 104 -11.03 2.57 7.33
N VAL A 105 -10.22 2.09 6.41
CA VAL A 105 -8.88 1.55 6.69
C VAL A 105 -7.85 2.29 5.85
N LEU A 106 -6.67 2.55 6.40
CA LEU A 106 -5.57 3.19 5.70
C LEU A 106 -4.36 2.26 5.58
N VAL A 107 -4.01 1.90 4.35
CA VAL A 107 -2.80 1.15 4.01
C VAL A 107 -1.68 2.14 3.69
N ILE A 108 -0.57 2.05 4.41
CA ILE A 108 0.60 2.92 4.24
C ILE A 108 1.77 2.07 3.77
N ILE A 109 2.28 2.37 2.59
CA ILE A 109 3.33 1.59 1.93
C ILE A 109 4.63 2.37 1.95
N SER A 110 5.65 1.84 2.62
CA SER A 110 6.99 2.43 2.66
C SER A 110 8.04 1.37 2.94
N ASN A 111 8.81 0.97 1.94
CA ASN A 111 9.80 -0.09 2.11
C ASN A 111 10.81 0.22 3.23
N SER A 112 11.28 1.44 3.35
CA SER A 112 12.19 1.83 4.45
C SER A 112 11.47 2.14 5.77
N GLY A 113 10.20 2.54 5.72
CA GLY A 113 9.39 2.88 6.88
C GLY A 113 9.89 4.04 7.74
N ARG A 114 10.83 4.86 7.24
CA ARG A 114 11.58 5.84 8.06
C ARG A 114 11.34 7.31 7.74
N ASN A 115 10.82 7.64 6.54
CA ASN A 115 10.64 9.02 6.09
C ASN A 115 9.45 9.70 6.77
N SER A 116 9.48 11.02 6.85
CA SER A 116 8.50 11.79 7.63
C SER A 116 7.07 11.60 7.14
N VAL A 117 6.82 11.67 5.84
CA VAL A 117 5.44 11.57 5.31
C VAL A 117 4.74 10.27 5.70
N PRO A 118 5.26 9.05 5.45
CA PRO A 118 4.55 7.84 5.85
C PRO A 118 4.41 7.67 7.36
N VAL A 119 5.40 8.14 8.15
CA VAL A 119 5.33 8.07 9.62
C VAL A 119 4.29 9.05 10.16
N GLU A 120 4.29 10.29 9.68
CA GLU A 120 3.32 11.32 10.07
C GLU A 120 1.88 10.93 9.66
N THR A 121 1.70 10.35 8.47
CA THR A 121 0.41 9.82 8.04
C THR A 121 -0.11 8.75 9.00
N ALA A 122 0.74 7.84 9.44
CA ALA A 122 0.37 6.82 10.43
C ALA A 122 0.02 7.43 11.79
N LEU A 123 0.77 8.44 12.25
CA LEU A 123 0.48 9.15 13.50
C LEU A 123 -0.87 9.88 13.43
N LEU A 124 -1.15 10.56 12.31
CA LEU A 124 -2.44 11.24 12.08
C LEU A 124 -3.62 10.26 12.06
N ALA A 125 -3.45 9.08 11.46
CA ALA A 125 -4.46 8.02 11.49
C ALA A 125 -4.72 7.52 12.92
N LYS A 126 -3.64 7.26 13.65
CA LYS A 126 -3.72 6.79 15.05
C LYS A 126 -4.43 7.79 15.96
N GLU A 127 -4.13 9.09 15.83
CA GLU A 127 -4.80 10.16 16.59
C GLU A 127 -6.31 10.20 16.33
N ARG A 128 -6.76 9.77 15.14
CA ARG A 128 -8.18 9.74 14.72
C ARG A 128 -8.85 8.40 14.94
N GLY A 129 -8.14 7.40 15.46
CA GLY A 129 -8.68 6.06 15.69
C GLY A 129 -8.96 5.27 14.40
N ILE A 130 -8.29 5.61 13.29
CA ILE A 130 -8.43 4.93 12.01
C ILE A 130 -7.53 3.69 11.99
N CYS A 131 -8.09 2.55 11.61
CA CYS A 131 -7.35 1.29 11.45
C CYS A 131 -6.27 1.42 10.38
N THR A 132 -5.04 1.00 10.69
CA THR A 132 -3.88 1.16 9.82
C THR A 132 -3.16 -0.14 9.52
N ILE A 133 -2.78 -0.34 8.24
CA ILE A 133 -1.94 -1.45 7.79
C ILE A 133 -0.67 -0.85 7.19
N GLY A 134 0.49 -1.21 7.73
CA GLY A 134 1.79 -0.81 7.19
C GLY A 134 2.43 -1.94 6.37
N ILE A 135 2.82 -1.65 5.13
CA ILE A 135 3.61 -2.56 4.29
C ILE A 135 5.04 -2.02 4.22
N THR A 136 5.98 -2.72 4.85
CA THR A 136 7.37 -2.22 5.01
C THR A 136 8.35 -3.39 5.10
N SER A 137 9.62 -3.16 4.79
CA SER A 137 10.66 -4.16 5.00
C SER A 137 11.19 -4.11 6.43
N MET A 138 10.98 -5.15 7.20
CA MET A 138 11.54 -5.25 8.55
C MET A 138 13.06 -5.41 8.53
N LYS A 139 13.61 -6.05 7.47
CA LYS A 139 15.06 -6.13 7.26
C LYS A 139 15.68 -4.75 7.03
N HIS A 140 14.99 -3.88 6.28
CA HIS A 140 15.48 -2.52 6.00
C HIS A 140 15.23 -1.56 7.18
N THR A 141 14.00 -1.48 7.66
CA THR A 141 13.60 -0.47 8.66
C THR A 141 14.33 -0.63 9.98
N LYS A 142 14.63 -1.88 10.42
CA LYS A 142 15.39 -2.14 11.66
C LYS A 142 16.87 -1.72 11.59
N MET A 143 17.43 -1.62 10.40
CA MET A 143 18.82 -1.19 10.19
C MET A 143 18.98 0.33 10.02
N THR A 144 17.89 1.10 10.11
CA THR A 144 17.91 2.53 9.86
C THR A 144 17.18 3.29 10.97
N GLU A 145 17.62 4.52 11.23
CA GLU A 145 16.92 5.40 12.16
C GLU A 145 15.78 6.15 11.47
N SER A 146 14.78 6.58 12.26
CA SER A 146 13.72 7.45 11.80
C SER A 146 14.27 8.77 11.27
N ARG A 147 13.56 9.36 10.32
CA ARG A 147 13.78 10.74 9.84
C ARG A 147 12.69 11.69 10.29
N HIS A 148 11.73 11.21 11.09
CA HIS A 148 10.69 12.02 11.69
C HIS A 148 11.06 12.40 13.12
N SER A 149 10.70 13.60 13.57
CA SER A 149 11.05 14.15 14.90
C SER A 149 10.57 13.32 16.08
N SER A 150 9.50 12.51 15.90
CA SER A 150 9.04 11.56 16.91
C SER A 150 10.01 10.41 17.20
N GLY A 151 11.02 10.20 16.35
CA GLY A 151 11.92 9.05 16.42
C GLY A 151 11.29 7.72 16.01
N LYS A 152 9.99 7.68 15.71
CA LYS A 152 9.27 6.44 15.35
C LYS A 152 9.43 6.11 13.87
N ARG A 153 9.34 4.82 13.57
CA ARG A 153 9.27 4.27 12.21
C ARG A 153 7.86 3.74 11.96
N LEU A 154 7.47 3.56 10.72
CA LEU A 154 6.12 3.16 10.32
C LEU A 154 5.59 1.95 11.11
N TYR A 155 6.38 0.88 11.19
CA TYR A 155 5.98 -0.36 11.88
C TYR A 155 5.74 -0.19 13.38
N GLU A 156 6.24 0.88 14.01
CA GLU A 156 6.04 1.18 15.43
C GLU A 156 4.75 1.98 15.71
N VAL A 157 4.04 2.37 14.64
CA VAL A 157 2.86 3.25 14.74
C VAL A 157 1.60 2.56 14.26
N VAL A 158 1.66 1.80 13.17
CA VAL A 158 0.50 1.13 12.55
C VAL A 158 -0.01 -0.05 13.39
N ASP A 159 -1.26 -0.43 13.18
CA ASP A 159 -1.92 -1.50 13.92
C ASP A 159 -1.53 -2.89 13.41
N LEU A 160 -1.41 -3.05 12.08
CA LEU A 160 -0.99 -4.30 11.44
C LEU A 160 0.23 -4.05 10.57
N VAL A 161 1.25 -4.90 10.68
CA VAL A 161 2.49 -4.79 9.89
C VAL A 161 2.63 -5.99 8.97
N ILE A 162 2.81 -5.75 7.67
CA ILE A 162 3.16 -6.79 6.69
C ILE A 162 4.61 -6.54 6.24
N ASP A 163 5.46 -7.54 6.45
CA ASP A 163 6.87 -7.48 6.05
C ASP A 163 7.02 -7.82 4.57
N THR A 164 7.63 -6.94 3.79
CA THR A 164 7.97 -7.23 2.39
C THR A 164 9.13 -8.22 2.25
N CYS A 165 9.81 -8.58 3.33
CA CYS A 165 11.01 -9.42 3.37
C CYS A 165 12.17 -8.93 2.47
N VAL A 166 12.04 -7.75 1.87
CA VAL A 166 13.03 -7.16 0.97
C VAL A 166 14.30 -6.82 1.74
N PRO A 167 15.50 -7.13 1.23
CA PRO A 167 16.75 -6.84 1.91
C PRO A 167 17.01 -5.34 2.05
N HIS A 168 17.87 -4.98 3.01
CA HIS A 168 18.33 -3.60 3.15
C HIS A 168 18.99 -3.12 1.84
N GLY A 169 18.56 -1.95 1.36
CA GLY A 169 19.04 -1.38 0.10
C GLY A 169 18.26 -1.76 -1.15
N ASP A 170 17.22 -2.63 -1.02
CA ASP A 170 16.27 -3.02 -2.07
C ASP A 170 16.79 -3.98 -3.14
N GLY A 171 18.10 -4.04 -3.40
CA GLY A 171 18.66 -4.88 -4.45
C GLY A 171 18.82 -6.35 -4.03
N LEU A 172 18.38 -7.28 -4.90
CA LEU A 172 18.51 -8.73 -4.68
C LEU A 172 19.84 -9.29 -5.14
N LEU A 173 20.54 -8.59 -6.03
CA LEU A 173 21.80 -9.04 -6.62
C LEU A 173 22.95 -8.10 -6.22
N HIS A 174 24.16 -8.65 -6.22
CA HIS A 174 25.38 -7.91 -5.91
C HIS A 174 26.36 -7.98 -7.09
N PHE A 175 26.81 -6.83 -7.56
CA PHE A 175 27.73 -6.66 -8.68
C PHE A 175 28.90 -5.79 -8.21
N ASN A 176 30.07 -6.40 -7.94
CA ASN A 176 31.27 -5.68 -7.50
C ASN A 176 31.03 -4.68 -6.34
N GLY A 177 30.26 -5.10 -5.33
CA GLY A 177 29.94 -4.27 -4.16
C GLY A 177 28.73 -3.32 -4.33
N VAL A 178 28.10 -3.33 -5.50
CA VAL A 178 26.88 -2.56 -5.77
C VAL A 178 25.67 -3.48 -5.79
N GLN A 179 24.59 -3.10 -5.11
CA GLN A 179 23.30 -3.79 -5.19
C GLN A 179 22.55 -3.41 -6.47
N GLY A 180 21.92 -4.41 -7.09
CA GLY A 180 21.05 -4.23 -8.25
C GLY A 180 19.87 -5.19 -8.21
N GLY A 181 18.93 -5.05 -9.16
CA GLY A 181 17.71 -5.85 -9.17
C GLY A 181 16.76 -5.47 -8.03
N PRO A 182 16.06 -4.30 -8.09
CA PRO A 182 15.14 -3.85 -7.06
C PRO A 182 13.94 -4.79 -6.91
N ALA A 183 13.43 -4.95 -5.68
CA ALA A 183 12.42 -5.92 -5.34
C ALA A 183 11.18 -5.34 -4.65
N SER A 184 11.29 -4.16 -4.02
CA SER A 184 10.24 -3.65 -3.13
C SER A 184 8.90 -3.42 -3.83
N THR A 185 8.90 -2.91 -5.07
CA THR A 185 7.67 -2.71 -5.84
C THR A 185 7.02 -4.06 -6.18
N LEU A 186 7.81 -5.04 -6.61
CA LEU A 186 7.32 -6.38 -6.96
C LEU A 186 6.75 -7.10 -5.73
N ALA A 187 7.46 -7.06 -4.60
CA ALA A 187 7.00 -7.62 -3.33
C ALA A 187 5.71 -6.95 -2.86
N GLY A 188 5.64 -5.62 -2.93
CA GLY A 188 4.46 -4.87 -2.54
C GLY A 188 3.24 -5.18 -3.41
N VAL A 189 3.41 -5.25 -4.74
CA VAL A 189 2.34 -5.64 -5.68
C VAL A 189 1.86 -7.06 -5.41
N PHE A 190 2.77 -8.00 -5.17
CA PHE A 190 2.40 -9.37 -4.80
C PHE A 190 1.56 -9.40 -3.51
N ILE A 191 1.97 -8.68 -2.47
CA ILE A 191 1.26 -8.63 -1.18
C ILE A 191 -0.14 -8.04 -1.36
N VAL A 192 -0.28 -6.87 -1.99
CA VAL A 192 -1.59 -6.20 -2.09
C VAL A 192 -2.56 -6.97 -2.96
N ASN A 193 -2.11 -7.58 -4.07
CA ASN A 193 -2.96 -8.44 -4.89
C ASN A 193 -3.34 -9.73 -4.16
N SER A 194 -2.46 -10.29 -3.32
CA SER A 194 -2.79 -11.42 -2.46
C SER A 194 -3.87 -11.06 -1.43
N ILE A 195 -3.78 -9.87 -0.80
CA ILE A 195 -4.81 -9.37 0.12
C ILE A 195 -6.16 -9.25 -0.60
N VAL A 196 -6.18 -8.66 -1.81
CA VAL A 196 -7.41 -8.51 -2.60
C VAL A 196 -8.01 -9.88 -2.97
N ALA A 197 -7.18 -10.81 -3.44
CA ALA A 197 -7.63 -12.16 -3.81
C ALA A 197 -8.25 -12.91 -2.62
N GLU A 198 -7.59 -12.89 -1.46
CA GLU A 198 -8.11 -13.49 -0.23
C GLU A 198 -9.39 -12.78 0.27
N ALA A 199 -9.47 -11.44 0.17
CA ALA A 199 -10.67 -10.70 0.54
C ALA A 199 -11.87 -11.07 -0.37
N LEU A 200 -11.63 -11.20 -1.67
CA LEU A 200 -12.66 -11.66 -2.62
C LEU A 200 -13.10 -13.09 -2.33
N SER A 201 -12.18 -13.99 -1.94
CA SER A 201 -12.52 -15.35 -1.52
C SER A 201 -13.44 -15.36 -0.29
N ILE A 202 -13.09 -14.58 0.75
CA ILE A 202 -13.89 -14.42 1.95
C ILE A 202 -15.30 -13.89 1.64
N LEU A 203 -15.42 -12.90 0.77
CA LEU A 203 -16.69 -12.31 0.38
C LEU A 203 -17.54 -13.30 -0.44
N ASN A 204 -16.91 -14.00 -1.38
CA ASN A 204 -17.56 -14.98 -2.23
C ASN A 204 -18.10 -16.19 -1.43
N GLU A 205 -17.30 -16.72 -0.51
CA GLU A 205 -17.71 -17.81 0.38
C GLU A 205 -18.89 -17.42 1.28
N ALA A 206 -18.97 -16.13 1.64
CA ALA A 206 -20.09 -15.57 2.40
C ALA A 206 -21.32 -15.23 1.53
N GLY A 207 -21.29 -15.49 0.22
CA GLY A 207 -22.37 -15.17 -0.73
C GLY A 207 -22.60 -13.67 -0.93
N TYR A 208 -21.57 -12.82 -0.66
CA TYR A 208 -21.66 -11.38 -0.81
C TYR A 208 -21.46 -10.98 -2.28
N GLU A 209 -22.25 -10.00 -2.76
CA GLU A 209 -22.07 -9.44 -4.10
C GLU A 209 -20.73 -8.70 -4.21
N LEU A 210 -19.90 -9.12 -5.17
CA LEU A 210 -18.56 -8.60 -5.33
C LEU A 210 -18.56 -7.28 -6.11
N SER A 211 -18.07 -6.20 -5.51
CA SER A 211 -17.84 -4.91 -6.16
C SER A 211 -16.43 -4.86 -6.75
N VAL A 212 -16.27 -5.39 -7.97
CA VAL A 212 -14.98 -5.56 -8.65
C VAL A 212 -15.01 -4.91 -10.02
N TYR A 213 -14.01 -4.13 -10.35
CA TYR A 213 -13.87 -3.54 -11.68
C TYR A 213 -13.68 -4.62 -12.75
N GLY A 214 -14.52 -4.59 -13.79
CA GLY A 214 -14.31 -5.36 -15.01
C GLY A 214 -13.27 -4.71 -15.92
N SER A 215 -12.63 -5.52 -16.76
CA SER A 215 -11.71 -4.99 -17.77
C SER A 215 -12.47 -4.22 -18.85
N GLN A 216 -12.13 -2.96 -19.05
CA GLN A 216 -12.69 -2.12 -20.13
C GLN A 216 -12.26 -2.58 -21.54
N ASN A 217 -11.29 -3.48 -21.63
CA ASN A 217 -10.82 -4.08 -22.87
C ASN A 217 -11.53 -5.42 -23.21
N VAL A 218 -12.54 -5.80 -22.43
CA VAL A 218 -13.37 -6.98 -22.65
C VAL A 218 -14.81 -6.53 -22.78
N ASP A 219 -15.45 -6.88 -23.91
CA ASP A 219 -16.83 -6.51 -24.20
C ASP A 219 -17.80 -7.08 -23.13
N GLY A 220 -18.81 -6.29 -22.78
CA GLY A 220 -19.85 -6.69 -21.82
C GLY A 220 -19.60 -6.23 -20.37
N TYR A 221 -18.43 -5.69 -20.03
CA TYR A 221 -18.20 -5.06 -18.72
C TYR A 221 -18.55 -3.58 -18.74
N CYS A 222 -19.23 -3.12 -17.68
CA CYS A 222 -19.53 -1.72 -17.46
C CYS A 222 -19.24 -1.35 -16.01
N ASN A 223 -18.35 -0.36 -15.79
CA ASN A 223 -17.95 0.09 -14.47
C ASN A 223 -18.68 1.37 -14.00
N GLU A 224 -19.63 1.88 -14.80
CA GLU A 224 -20.33 3.15 -14.54
C GLU A 224 -21.06 3.20 -13.20
N ASP A 225 -21.56 2.07 -12.72
CA ASP A 225 -22.25 1.99 -11.42
C ASP A 225 -21.27 2.23 -10.26
N TYR A 226 -20.04 1.70 -10.36
CA TYR A 226 -18.99 1.95 -9.37
C TYR A 226 -18.51 3.41 -9.42
N TYR A 227 -18.31 3.97 -10.61
CA TYR A 227 -17.96 5.38 -10.76
C TYR A 227 -19.01 6.30 -10.14
N ARG A 228 -20.29 6.04 -10.38
CA ARG A 228 -21.40 6.79 -9.77
C ARG A 228 -21.44 6.64 -8.25
N ARG A 229 -21.29 5.39 -7.75
CA ARG A 229 -21.37 5.09 -6.30
C ARG A 229 -20.26 5.79 -5.52
N PHE A 230 -19.04 5.83 -6.06
CA PHE A 230 -17.87 6.32 -5.34
C PHE A 230 -17.41 7.73 -5.73
N LYS A 231 -18.00 8.37 -6.73
CA LYS A 231 -17.60 9.68 -7.31
C LYS A 231 -17.31 10.78 -6.27
N ASN A 232 -18.05 10.83 -5.16
CA ASN A 232 -17.89 11.87 -4.16
C ASN A 232 -17.06 11.41 -2.94
N ARG A 233 -16.58 10.18 -2.96
CA ARG A 233 -15.87 9.54 -1.84
C ARG A 233 -14.42 9.26 -2.18
N ILE A 234 -14.13 8.91 -3.43
CA ILE A 234 -12.80 8.61 -3.95
C ILE A 234 -12.25 9.83 -4.68
N THR A 235 -11.01 10.23 -4.35
CA THR A 235 -10.46 11.53 -4.73
C THR A 235 -10.18 11.65 -6.24
N HIS A 236 -9.70 10.59 -6.89
CA HIS A 236 -9.28 10.60 -8.30
C HIS A 236 -10.25 9.86 -9.24
N LEU A 237 -11.51 9.72 -8.84
CA LEU A 237 -12.52 9.00 -9.63
C LEU A 237 -13.38 9.93 -10.46
#